data_2ca5f40404abf6d5f8c6f361bc01f73c
#
_entry.id   2ca5f40404abf6d5f8c6f361bc01f73c
#
_cell.length_a   1.000
_cell.length_b   1.000
_cell.length_c   1.000
_cell.angle_alpha   90.00
_cell.angle_beta   90.00
_cell.angle_gamma   90.00
#
_symmetry.space_group_name_H-M   'P 1'
#
loop_
_entity.id
_entity.type
_entity.pdbx_description
1 polymer ?
#
loop_
_entity_poly.entity_id
_entity_poly.type
_entity_poly.pdbx_seq_one_letter_code
_entity_poly.pdbx_strand_id
1 'polypeptide(L)'
;MRIAVYKDSLSTGRGADRAVRNFAAALAGRGHDVVLFERGELEARLAARFDVFVATGSNEAVDLDRAGYFGRADRAKTVLQLHLAPRGFFKWRHPLRNLRIRRAFDRFDAVQVLCRDYEAEFRRLAPHPRVVTIGNYTARPGGESRGEPVVLYPAAALNKVKNQKLLVRAFARVASGFPGWRVRLLGKDTTRYAAGCRALAARLGVGDRVDFVGFTDDLAGEYARAAFVAFPSTLEGFPLALLEAAGYALPAVAHDALPGVADIVRDGETGLVVAADERAYAEGLRRLMSDARLRRDLGERARARCAAHYGQERILDQWEDLLAGLVRGGSAE
;
A
#
# COMPACT_ATOMS: atom_id res chain seq x y z
N MET A 1 -16.80 16.28 13.32
CA MET A 1 -15.73 16.08 14.32
C MET A 1 -14.52 16.91 13.93
N ARG A 2 -13.76 17.35 14.93
CA ARG A 2 -12.45 17.97 14.72
C ARG A 2 -11.35 16.91 14.86
N ILE A 3 -10.63 16.65 13.77
CA ILE A 3 -9.71 15.51 13.66
C ILE A 3 -8.29 16.00 13.40
N ALA A 4 -7.36 15.63 14.27
CA ALA A 4 -5.92 15.81 14.05
C ALA A 4 -5.36 14.60 13.29
N VAL A 5 -4.63 14.83 12.20
CA VAL A 5 -3.88 13.78 11.49
C VAL A 5 -2.40 14.15 11.53
N TYR A 6 -1.63 13.36 12.25
CA TYR A 6 -0.21 13.61 12.48
C TYR A 6 0.68 12.66 11.68
N LYS A 7 1.61 13.23 10.94
CA LYS A 7 2.66 12.53 10.19
C LYS A 7 4.02 13.17 10.48
N ASP A 8 5.05 12.36 10.75
CA ASP A 8 6.40 12.85 11.05
C ASP A 8 7.00 13.68 9.92
N SER A 9 6.75 13.30 8.68
CA SER A 9 7.09 14.08 7.48
C SER A 9 6.23 13.64 6.28
N LEU A 10 5.77 14.60 5.51
CA LEU A 10 5.00 14.41 4.28
C LEU A 10 5.82 14.64 3.00
N SER A 11 7.13 14.94 3.14
CA SER A 11 8.00 15.35 2.03
C SER A 11 8.60 14.20 1.24
N THR A 12 8.40 12.94 1.64
CA THR A 12 9.13 11.80 1.05
C THR A 12 8.56 11.30 -0.28
N GLY A 13 7.35 11.75 -0.67
CA GLY A 13 6.68 11.32 -1.90
C GLY A 13 6.32 9.84 -1.96
N ARG A 14 6.41 9.12 -0.82
CA ARG A 14 6.11 7.69 -0.73
C ARG A 14 4.60 7.44 -0.78
N GLY A 15 4.21 6.21 -1.09
CA GLY A 15 2.80 5.81 -1.12
C GLY A 15 2.05 6.06 0.20
N ALA A 16 2.73 5.93 1.35
CA ALA A 16 2.15 6.24 2.66
C ALA A 16 1.81 7.74 2.80
N ASP A 17 2.69 8.65 2.36
CA ASP A 17 2.42 10.09 2.45
C ASP A 17 1.23 10.48 1.58
N ARG A 18 1.12 9.88 0.38
CA ARG A 18 -0.03 10.07 -0.50
C ARG A 18 -1.31 9.53 0.14
N ALA A 19 -1.25 8.35 0.77
CA ALA A 19 -2.40 7.76 1.46
C ALA A 19 -2.89 8.65 2.60
N VAL A 20 -1.98 9.20 3.41
CA VAL A 20 -2.32 10.12 4.53
C VAL A 20 -2.94 11.41 4.01
N ARG A 21 -2.38 12.03 2.96
CA ARG A 21 -2.95 13.24 2.36
C ARG A 21 -4.35 13.00 1.80
N ASN A 22 -4.53 11.90 1.06
CA ASN A 22 -5.82 11.53 0.50
C ASN A 22 -6.85 11.26 1.60
N PHE A 23 -6.46 10.57 2.67
CA PHE A 23 -7.30 10.29 3.83
C PHE A 23 -7.77 11.59 4.51
N ALA A 24 -6.85 12.50 4.83
CA ALA A 24 -7.19 13.78 5.45
C ALA A 24 -8.13 14.62 4.56
N ALA A 25 -7.82 14.72 3.26
CA ALA A 25 -8.64 15.44 2.29
C ALA A 25 -10.04 14.83 2.14
N ALA A 26 -10.15 13.51 2.13
CA ALA A 26 -11.41 12.82 1.98
C ALA A 26 -12.32 12.97 3.20
N LEU A 27 -11.77 12.92 4.42
CA LEU A 27 -12.54 13.21 5.64
C LEU A 27 -12.99 14.68 5.69
N ALA A 28 -12.15 15.62 5.25
CA ALA A 28 -12.55 17.03 5.13
C ALA A 28 -13.70 17.21 4.12
N GLY A 29 -13.65 16.50 2.99
CA GLY A 29 -14.73 16.46 1.99
C GLY A 29 -16.07 15.92 2.52
N ARG A 30 -16.04 15.13 3.60
CA ARG A 30 -17.23 14.65 4.32
C ARG A 30 -17.70 15.57 5.46
N GLY A 31 -17.15 16.77 5.54
CA GLY A 31 -17.59 17.80 6.51
C GLY A 31 -16.92 17.72 7.86
N HIS A 32 -15.81 16.97 8.01
CA HIS A 32 -15.01 17.01 9.23
C HIS A 32 -14.03 18.20 9.19
N ASP A 33 -13.75 18.81 10.37
CA ASP A 33 -12.66 19.79 10.53
C ASP A 33 -11.35 19.02 10.70
N VAL A 34 -10.59 18.84 9.60
CA VAL A 34 -9.38 18.01 9.59
C VAL A 34 -8.12 18.88 9.54
N VAL A 35 -7.25 18.69 10.51
CA VAL A 35 -5.93 19.34 10.59
C VAL A 35 -4.85 18.31 10.34
N LEU A 36 -4.27 18.33 9.14
CA LEU A 36 -3.08 17.54 8.78
C LEU A 36 -1.82 18.36 9.07
N PHE A 37 -0.87 17.80 9.85
CA PHE A 37 0.34 18.53 10.23
C PHE A 37 1.55 17.59 10.41
N GLU A 38 2.75 18.19 10.42
CA GLU A 38 4.04 17.51 10.57
C GLU A 38 4.66 17.72 11.96
N ARG A 39 5.76 17.01 12.25
CA ARG A 39 6.45 17.02 13.55
C ARG A 39 6.77 18.43 14.06
N GLY A 40 7.16 19.37 13.18
CA GLY A 40 7.49 20.74 13.59
C GLY A 40 6.36 21.51 14.25
N GLU A 41 5.11 21.10 14.02
CA GLU A 41 3.90 21.72 14.59
C GLU A 41 3.38 20.97 15.83
N LEU A 42 3.97 19.82 16.20
CA LEU A 42 3.38 18.91 17.20
C LEU A 42 3.05 19.59 18.52
N GLU A 43 3.99 20.34 19.11
CA GLU A 43 3.78 21.00 20.41
C GLU A 43 2.59 21.98 20.38
N ALA A 44 2.52 22.81 19.34
CA ALA A 44 1.41 23.75 19.16
C ALA A 44 0.06 23.02 18.98
N ARG A 45 0.06 21.91 18.24
CA ARG A 45 -1.15 21.09 17.99
C ARG A 45 -1.60 20.31 19.23
N LEU A 46 -0.68 19.91 20.11
CA LEU A 46 -1.03 19.26 21.38
C LEU A 46 -1.79 20.19 22.34
N ALA A 47 -1.67 21.50 22.21
CA ALA A 47 -2.43 22.49 22.99
C ALA A 47 -3.86 22.72 22.46
N ALA A 48 -4.14 22.31 21.20
CA ALA A 48 -5.45 22.47 20.60
C ALA A 48 -6.40 21.33 20.99
N ARG A 49 -7.71 21.61 21.04
CA ARG A 49 -8.74 20.60 21.30
C ARG A 49 -9.11 19.89 20.00
N PHE A 50 -9.13 18.57 20.03
CA PHE A 50 -9.60 17.68 18.97
C PHE A 50 -10.56 16.64 19.57
N ASP A 51 -11.46 16.11 18.76
CA ASP A 51 -12.28 14.95 19.13
C ASP A 51 -11.45 13.66 18.98
N VAL A 52 -10.69 13.58 17.89
CA VAL A 52 -9.82 12.42 17.58
C VAL A 52 -8.45 12.88 17.10
N PHE A 53 -7.42 12.13 17.52
CA PHE A 53 -6.05 12.31 17.09
C PHE A 53 -5.55 11.03 16.39
N VAL A 54 -5.28 11.10 15.10
CA VAL A 54 -4.78 10.00 14.28
C VAL A 54 -3.26 10.15 14.09
N ALA A 55 -2.49 9.23 14.65
CA ALA A 55 -1.04 9.14 14.44
C ALA A 55 -0.73 8.09 13.37
N THR A 56 0.09 8.43 12.37
CA THR A 56 0.18 7.62 11.14
C THR A 56 1.44 6.75 11.07
N GLY A 57 1.90 6.22 12.20
CA GLY A 57 3.04 5.29 12.25
C GLY A 57 3.74 5.23 13.59
N SER A 58 4.85 4.49 13.64
CA SER A 58 5.57 4.22 14.88
C SER A 58 6.36 5.42 15.43
N ASN A 59 6.85 6.30 14.57
CA ASN A 59 7.56 7.49 15.01
C ASN A 59 6.59 8.45 15.67
N GLU A 60 5.44 8.65 15.06
CA GLU A 60 4.35 9.50 15.52
C GLU A 60 3.81 9.01 16.87
N ALA A 61 3.66 7.69 17.03
CA ALA A 61 3.25 7.10 18.32
C ALA A 61 4.27 7.37 19.44
N VAL A 62 5.56 7.20 19.15
CA VAL A 62 6.64 7.46 20.10
C VAL A 62 6.76 8.95 20.44
N ASP A 63 6.51 9.84 19.47
CA ASP A 63 6.54 11.28 19.70
C ASP A 63 5.42 11.71 20.65
N LEU A 64 4.20 11.18 20.50
CA LEU A 64 3.08 11.43 21.40
C LEU A 64 3.35 10.90 22.84
N ASP A 65 3.95 9.70 22.93
CA ASP A 65 4.32 9.14 24.24
C ASP A 65 5.38 9.98 24.96
N ARG A 66 6.39 10.45 24.24
CA ARG A 66 7.44 11.34 24.77
C ARG A 66 6.92 12.71 25.19
N ALA A 67 5.94 13.24 24.47
CA ALA A 67 5.29 14.50 24.78
C ALA A 67 4.31 14.38 25.99
N GLY A 68 4.18 13.20 26.58
CA GLY A 68 3.27 12.96 27.71
C GLY A 68 1.79 13.05 27.35
N TYR A 69 1.46 12.99 26.05
CA TYR A 69 0.09 13.21 25.55
C TYR A 69 -0.94 12.26 26.19
N PHE A 70 -0.59 11.01 26.34
CA PHE A 70 -1.47 9.98 26.90
C PHE A 70 -1.77 10.14 28.41
N GLY A 71 -1.05 10.98 29.13
CA GLY A 71 -1.29 11.29 30.54
C GLY A 71 -2.25 12.46 30.75
N ARG A 72 -2.71 13.14 29.70
CA ARG A 72 -3.60 14.30 29.81
C ARG A 72 -5.04 13.86 30.05
N ALA A 73 -5.73 14.51 30.99
CA ALA A 73 -7.13 14.21 31.30
C ALA A 73 -8.08 14.65 30.16
N ASP A 74 -7.70 15.70 29.41
CA ASP A 74 -8.49 16.31 28.33
C ASP A 74 -8.04 15.87 26.93
N ARG A 75 -7.28 14.77 26.82
CA ARG A 75 -6.79 14.29 25.51
C ARG A 75 -7.92 13.83 24.60
N ALA A 76 -7.76 14.06 23.31
CA ALA A 76 -8.63 13.46 22.29
C ALA A 76 -8.53 11.93 22.29
N LYS A 77 -9.54 11.25 21.77
CA LYS A 77 -9.44 9.82 21.45
C LYS A 77 -8.35 9.60 20.38
N THR A 78 -7.63 8.51 20.50
CA THR A 78 -6.42 8.28 19.67
C THR A 78 -6.54 7.05 18.81
N VAL A 79 -6.16 7.18 17.53
CA VAL A 79 -6.04 6.06 16.60
C VAL A 79 -4.61 6.00 16.07
N LEU A 80 -4.00 4.82 16.16
CA LEU A 80 -2.74 4.52 15.48
C LEU A 80 -3.06 3.93 14.11
N GLN A 81 -2.77 4.69 13.05
CA GLN A 81 -2.91 4.24 11.67
C GLN A 81 -1.59 3.67 11.16
N LEU A 82 -1.56 2.41 10.74
CA LEU A 82 -0.35 1.73 10.29
C LEU A 82 -0.33 1.54 8.78
N HIS A 83 0.70 2.10 8.12
CA HIS A 83 0.89 2.02 6.66
C HIS A 83 1.92 0.98 6.22
N LEU A 84 2.47 0.20 7.14
CA LEU A 84 3.45 -0.86 6.88
C LEU A 84 3.03 -2.17 7.53
N ALA A 85 3.59 -3.28 7.04
CA ALA A 85 3.50 -4.57 7.70
C ALA A 85 3.98 -4.46 9.16
N PRO A 86 3.28 -5.04 10.16
CA PRO A 86 3.62 -4.92 11.58
C PRO A 86 5.06 -5.30 11.89
N ARG A 87 5.59 -6.38 11.30
CA ARG A 87 7.01 -6.77 11.43
C ARG A 87 8.00 -5.68 10.99
N GLY A 88 7.60 -4.77 10.12
CA GLY A 88 8.43 -3.64 9.69
C GLY A 88 8.73 -2.63 10.79
N PHE A 89 7.89 -2.55 11.82
CA PHE A 89 8.08 -1.66 12.96
C PHE A 89 9.06 -2.25 14.00
N PHE A 90 9.09 -3.59 14.14
CA PHE A 90 9.87 -4.28 15.17
C PHE A 90 11.14 -4.89 14.56
N LYS A 91 12.30 -4.28 14.88
CA LYS A 91 13.60 -4.76 14.44
C LYS A 91 14.25 -5.57 15.56
N TRP A 92 14.47 -6.87 15.35
CA TRP A 92 15.03 -7.76 16.37
C TRP A 92 16.39 -7.27 16.96
N ARG A 93 17.20 -6.55 16.19
CA ARG A 93 18.48 -5.97 16.63
C ARG A 93 18.36 -4.73 17.53
N HIS A 94 17.16 -4.25 17.82
CA HIS A 94 16.92 -3.02 18.59
C HIS A 94 15.86 -3.24 19.69
N PRO A 95 16.14 -4.06 20.72
CA PRO A 95 15.13 -4.45 21.72
C PRO A 95 14.56 -3.24 22.49
N LEU A 96 15.40 -2.29 22.88
CA LEU A 96 14.94 -1.08 23.59
C LEU A 96 14.02 -0.20 22.74
N ARG A 97 14.32 -0.11 21.44
CA ARG A 97 13.43 0.60 20.48
C ARG A 97 12.11 -0.14 20.36
N ASN A 98 12.14 -1.46 20.25
CA ASN A 98 10.93 -2.28 20.12
C ASN A 98 10.06 -2.17 21.39
N LEU A 99 10.66 -2.20 22.58
CA LEU A 99 9.94 -2.00 23.84
C LEU A 99 9.26 -0.63 23.89
N ARG A 100 9.98 0.42 23.48
CA ARG A 100 9.41 1.78 23.42
C ARG A 100 8.24 1.89 22.44
N ILE A 101 8.37 1.27 21.27
CA ILE A 101 7.28 1.24 20.25
C ILE A 101 6.08 0.49 20.82
N ARG A 102 6.25 -0.70 21.40
CA ARG A 102 5.14 -1.46 22.03
C ARG A 102 4.43 -0.63 23.08
N ARG A 103 5.19 -0.05 24.02
CA ARG A 103 4.65 0.79 25.07
C ARG A 103 3.84 1.98 24.53
N ALA A 104 4.32 2.61 23.45
CA ALA A 104 3.58 3.70 22.81
C ALA A 104 2.30 3.18 22.13
N PHE A 105 2.35 2.03 21.46
CA PHE A 105 1.19 1.43 20.80
C PHE A 105 0.08 1.04 21.75
N ASP A 106 0.43 0.48 22.93
CA ASP A 106 -0.52 0.05 23.95
C ASP A 106 -1.36 1.19 24.52
N ARG A 107 -0.95 2.44 24.32
CA ARG A 107 -1.62 3.63 24.88
C ARG A 107 -2.70 4.23 23.98
N PHE A 108 -2.81 3.77 22.74
CA PHE A 108 -3.85 4.22 21.83
C PHE A 108 -5.22 3.62 22.17
N ASP A 109 -6.29 4.34 21.87
CA ASP A 109 -7.66 3.84 22.04
C ASP A 109 -8.04 2.81 20.96
N ALA A 110 -7.40 2.89 19.77
CA ALA A 110 -7.51 1.88 18.73
C ALA A 110 -6.26 1.85 17.83
N VAL A 111 -6.00 0.68 17.24
CA VAL A 111 -4.95 0.48 16.22
C VAL A 111 -5.63 0.04 14.93
N GLN A 112 -5.40 0.77 13.85
CA GLN A 112 -5.84 0.38 12.51
C GLN A 112 -4.69 -0.29 11.74
N VAL A 113 -5.00 -1.42 11.12
CA VAL A 113 -4.13 -2.16 10.20
C VAL A 113 -4.80 -2.32 8.84
N LEU A 114 -4.01 -2.62 7.80
CA LEU A 114 -4.46 -2.53 6.41
C LEU A 114 -5.12 -3.80 5.87
N CYS A 115 -4.86 -4.96 6.47
CA CYS A 115 -5.42 -6.24 6.04
C CYS A 115 -5.52 -7.23 7.22
N ARG A 116 -6.29 -8.31 7.03
CA ARG A 116 -6.51 -9.33 8.07
C ARG A 116 -5.22 -10.04 8.50
N ASP A 117 -4.33 -10.30 7.55
CA ASP A 117 -3.02 -10.91 7.86
C ASP A 117 -2.22 -10.01 8.81
N TYR A 118 -2.29 -8.70 8.63
CA TYR A 118 -1.63 -7.73 9.51
C TYR A 118 -2.31 -7.60 10.86
N GLU A 119 -3.61 -7.82 10.96
CA GLU A 119 -4.28 -7.89 12.26
C GLU A 119 -3.75 -9.06 13.08
N ALA A 120 -3.71 -10.27 12.48
CA ALA A 120 -3.17 -11.45 13.14
C ALA A 120 -1.69 -11.31 13.51
N GLU A 121 -0.88 -10.72 12.61
CA GLU A 121 0.54 -10.45 12.87
C GLU A 121 0.72 -9.41 13.98
N PHE A 122 -0.06 -8.32 13.96
CA PHE A 122 0.02 -7.25 14.96
C PHE A 122 -0.33 -7.76 16.35
N ARG A 123 -1.42 -8.51 16.50
CA ARG A 123 -1.84 -9.08 17.80
C ARG A 123 -0.78 -9.98 18.41
N ARG A 124 0.05 -10.68 17.60
CA ARG A 124 1.17 -11.48 18.10
C ARG A 124 2.37 -10.63 18.52
N LEU A 125 2.63 -9.52 17.84
CA LEU A 125 3.80 -8.66 18.09
C LEU A 125 3.57 -7.62 19.18
N ALA A 126 2.37 -7.05 19.23
CA ALA A 126 1.95 -6.04 20.17
C ALA A 126 0.45 -6.26 20.46
N PRO A 127 0.11 -7.09 21.48
CA PRO A 127 -1.29 -7.32 21.84
C PRO A 127 -1.97 -6.01 22.22
N HIS A 128 -3.14 -5.75 21.60
CA HIS A 128 -3.91 -4.55 21.83
C HIS A 128 -5.41 -4.91 21.83
N PRO A 129 -6.22 -4.36 22.75
CA PRO A 129 -7.64 -4.75 22.89
C PRO A 129 -8.47 -4.38 21.66
N ARG A 130 -8.16 -3.26 21.00
CA ARG A 130 -8.92 -2.77 19.85
C ARG A 130 -8.03 -2.61 18.61
N VAL A 131 -7.87 -3.70 17.87
CA VAL A 131 -7.24 -3.70 16.52
C VAL A 131 -8.36 -3.83 15.49
N VAL A 132 -8.38 -2.93 14.52
CA VAL A 132 -9.36 -2.90 13.44
C VAL A 132 -8.69 -2.96 12.08
N THR A 133 -9.28 -3.72 11.16
CA THR A 133 -8.81 -3.82 9.79
C THR A 133 -9.61 -2.88 8.90
N ILE A 134 -8.96 -1.81 8.43
CA ILE A 134 -9.49 -0.89 7.43
C ILE A 134 -8.44 -0.75 6.33
N GLY A 135 -8.74 -1.19 5.11
CA GLY A 135 -7.83 -1.12 3.98
C GLY A 135 -7.62 0.31 3.47
N ASN A 136 -6.69 0.44 2.56
CA ASN A 136 -6.59 1.68 1.77
C ASN A 136 -7.60 1.66 0.62
N TYR A 137 -7.87 2.83 0.08
CA TYR A 137 -8.58 3.03 -1.18
C TYR A 137 -7.69 3.79 -2.17
N THR A 138 -8.06 3.81 -3.44
CA THR A 138 -7.42 4.71 -4.41
C THR A 138 -8.32 5.92 -4.67
N ALA A 139 -7.74 7.11 -4.55
CA ALA A 139 -8.38 8.36 -4.96
C ALA A 139 -8.23 8.63 -6.47
N ARG A 140 -7.47 7.78 -7.18
CA ARG A 140 -7.33 7.90 -8.64
C ARG A 140 -8.57 7.34 -9.31
N PRO A 141 -9.19 8.09 -10.23
CA PRO A 141 -10.25 7.54 -11.06
C PRO A 141 -9.67 6.39 -11.89
N GLY A 142 -10.45 5.35 -12.05
CA GLY A 142 -10.14 4.29 -13.00
C GLY A 142 -10.27 4.77 -14.44
N GLY A 143 -10.00 3.88 -15.36
CA GLY A 143 -10.10 4.14 -16.80
C GLY A 143 -10.24 2.85 -17.58
N GLU A 144 -10.08 2.92 -18.89
CA GLU A 144 -10.03 1.76 -19.76
C GLU A 144 -8.60 1.48 -20.21
N SER A 145 -8.23 0.21 -20.19
CA SER A 145 -6.97 -0.25 -20.74
C SER A 145 -7.12 -0.44 -22.27
N ARG A 146 -6.11 0.01 -23.01
CA ARG A 146 -5.99 -0.28 -24.46
C ARG A 146 -5.46 -1.69 -24.74
N GLY A 147 -4.95 -2.37 -23.69
CA GLY A 147 -4.47 -3.74 -23.80
C GLY A 147 -3.24 -3.91 -24.70
N GLU A 148 -2.40 -2.88 -24.83
CA GLU A 148 -1.12 -2.99 -25.54
C GLU A 148 -0.31 -4.17 -24.97
N PRO A 149 0.57 -4.83 -25.73
CA PRO A 149 1.35 -5.97 -25.23
C PRO A 149 2.43 -5.52 -24.22
N VAL A 150 1.98 -4.92 -23.13
CA VAL A 150 2.80 -4.33 -22.07
C VAL A 150 2.47 -4.95 -20.73
N VAL A 151 3.49 -5.50 -20.09
CA VAL A 151 3.49 -5.88 -18.68
C VAL A 151 3.98 -4.70 -17.87
N LEU A 152 3.12 -4.11 -17.05
CA LEU A 152 3.45 -2.94 -16.24
C LEU A 152 3.84 -3.34 -14.83
N TYR A 153 4.90 -2.75 -14.29
CA TYR A 153 5.19 -2.76 -12.86
C TYR A 153 5.29 -1.33 -12.32
N PRO A 154 4.24 -0.81 -11.72
CA PRO A 154 4.23 0.53 -11.12
C PRO A 154 4.80 0.48 -9.71
N ALA A 155 5.97 1.04 -9.50
CA ALA A 155 6.63 1.14 -8.20
C ALA A 155 7.15 2.56 -7.96
N ALA A 156 7.30 2.97 -6.70
CA ALA A 156 7.90 4.27 -6.39
C ALA A 156 9.42 4.29 -6.64
N ALA A 157 10.08 3.13 -6.55
CA ALA A 157 11.51 2.99 -6.80
C ALA A 157 11.88 1.55 -7.14
N LEU A 158 12.98 1.37 -7.87
CA LEU A 158 13.59 0.08 -8.09
C LEU A 158 14.51 -0.26 -6.92
N ASN A 159 14.19 -1.34 -6.19
CA ASN A 159 14.97 -1.79 -5.04
C ASN A 159 14.74 -3.28 -4.73
N LYS A 160 15.51 -3.81 -3.78
CA LYS A 160 15.48 -5.24 -3.43
C LYS A 160 14.09 -5.72 -2.96
N VAL A 161 13.36 -4.87 -2.22
CA VAL A 161 12.02 -5.21 -1.69
C VAL A 161 10.99 -5.29 -2.81
N LYS A 162 11.12 -4.45 -3.83
CA LYS A 162 10.24 -4.44 -5.01
C LYS A 162 10.57 -5.55 -6.02
N ASN A 163 11.74 -6.18 -5.90
CA ASN A 163 12.13 -7.43 -6.56
C ASN A 163 11.99 -7.47 -8.09
N GLN A 164 12.27 -6.35 -8.78
CA GLN A 164 12.19 -6.28 -10.25
C GLN A 164 13.07 -7.34 -10.95
N LYS A 165 14.14 -7.82 -10.30
CA LYS A 165 14.98 -8.88 -10.85
C LYS A 165 14.22 -10.19 -11.07
N LEU A 166 13.24 -10.52 -10.22
CA LEU A 166 12.36 -11.67 -10.44
C LEU A 166 11.55 -11.50 -11.72
N LEU A 167 10.94 -10.33 -11.91
CA LEU A 167 10.16 -10.02 -13.11
C LEU A 167 11.02 -10.10 -14.37
N VAL A 168 12.23 -9.51 -14.38
CA VAL A 168 13.14 -9.55 -15.53
C VAL A 168 13.54 -10.99 -15.88
N ARG A 169 13.86 -11.84 -14.89
CA ARG A 169 14.19 -13.25 -15.11
C ARG A 169 13.00 -14.04 -15.65
N ALA A 170 11.84 -13.87 -15.04
CA ALA A 170 10.62 -14.56 -15.44
C ALA A 170 10.19 -14.16 -16.85
N PHE A 171 10.28 -12.86 -17.21
CA PHE A 171 10.00 -12.39 -18.56
C PHE A 171 10.98 -12.98 -19.58
N ALA A 172 12.27 -13.02 -19.28
CA ALA A 172 13.28 -13.59 -20.19
C ALA A 172 12.99 -15.05 -20.55
N ARG A 173 12.41 -15.84 -19.63
CA ARG A 173 12.04 -17.25 -19.90
C ARG A 173 10.94 -17.41 -20.93
N VAL A 174 10.06 -16.43 -21.06
CA VAL A 174 8.89 -16.51 -21.95
C VAL A 174 9.01 -15.61 -23.19
N ALA A 175 9.93 -14.67 -23.16
CA ALA A 175 10.06 -13.59 -24.13
C ALA A 175 10.18 -14.07 -25.58
N SER A 176 10.85 -15.20 -25.85
CA SER A 176 11.01 -15.74 -27.22
C SER A 176 9.67 -16.12 -27.87
N GLY A 177 8.72 -16.63 -27.07
CA GLY A 177 7.37 -16.96 -27.54
C GLY A 177 6.43 -15.75 -27.72
N PHE A 178 6.87 -14.56 -27.30
CA PHE A 178 6.04 -13.35 -27.28
C PHE A 178 6.83 -12.12 -27.79
N PRO A 179 7.21 -12.07 -29.05
CA PRO A 179 8.14 -11.04 -29.57
C PRO A 179 7.62 -9.60 -29.47
N GLY A 180 6.29 -9.40 -29.51
CA GLY A 180 5.68 -8.05 -29.37
C GLY A 180 5.57 -7.53 -27.93
N TRP A 181 5.82 -8.35 -26.93
CA TRP A 181 5.62 -7.96 -25.54
C TRP A 181 6.83 -7.25 -24.94
N ARG A 182 6.53 -6.27 -24.09
CA ARG A 182 7.51 -5.47 -23.34
C ARG A 182 7.18 -5.45 -21.84
N VAL A 183 8.17 -5.23 -21.03
CA VAL A 183 8.01 -4.94 -19.59
C VAL A 183 8.33 -3.47 -19.37
N ARG A 184 7.46 -2.76 -18.67
CA ARG A 184 7.69 -1.36 -18.26
C ARG A 184 7.82 -1.27 -16.76
N LEU A 185 8.99 -0.84 -16.30
CA LEU A 185 9.35 -0.68 -14.88
C LEU A 185 9.30 0.81 -14.54
N LEU A 186 8.30 1.20 -13.73
CA LEU A 186 8.19 2.57 -13.24
C LEU A 186 8.91 2.72 -11.90
N GLY A 187 9.28 3.96 -11.59
CA GLY A 187 9.84 4.38 -10.31
C GLY A 187 11.30 4.80 -10.37
N LYS A 188 11.76 5.46 -9.31
CA LYS A 188 13.12 5.97 -9.21
C LYS A 188 14.14 4.85 -9.48
N ASP A 189 14.95 5.04 -10.51
CA ASP A 189 15.85 4.03 -11.07
C ASP A 189 17.35 4.37 -10.98
N THR A 190 17.70 5.39 -10.20
CA THR A 190 19.09 5.86 -10.00
C THR A 190 19.86 5.03 -8.97
N THR A 191 19.36 3.87 -8.57
CA THR A 191 19.98 3.02 -7.54
C THR A 191 20.95 2.00 -8.15
N ARG A 192 21.93 1.53 -7.35
CA ARG A 192 22.77 0.37 -7.72
C ARG A 192 21.93 -0.87 -8.08
N TYR A 193 20.79 -1.05 -7.43
CA TYR A 193 19.89 -2.14 -7.74
C TYR A 193 19.28 -2.02 -9.13
N ALA A 194 18.87 -0.82 -9.53
CA ALA A 194 18.34 -0.56 -10.87
C ALA A 194 19.40 -0.80 -11.96
N ALA A 195 20.65 -0.35 -11.74
CA ALA A 195 21.76 -0.67 -12.63
C ALA A 195 21.96 -2.19 -12.78
N GLY A 196 21.85 -2.93 -11.66
CA GLY A 196 21.90 -4.40 -11.66
C GLY A 196 20.70 -5.05 -12.37
N CYS A 197 19.53 -4.41 -12.44
CA CYS A 197 18.40 -4.88 -13.24
C CYS A 197 18.64 -4.69 -14.74
N ARG A 198 19.22 -3.54 -15.16
CA ARG A 198 19.60 -3.29 -16.56
C ARG A 198 20.65 -4.28 -17.05
N ALA A 199 21.72 -4.48 -16.26
CA ALA A 199 22.74 -5.47 -16.58
C ALA A 199 22.17 -6.89 -16.68
N LEU A 200 21.21 -7.24 -15.81
CA LEU A 200 20.54 -8.53 -15.87
C LEU A 200 19.71 -8.69 -17.15
N ALA A 201 18.92 -7.68 -17.52
CA ALA A 201 18.10 -7.70 -18.73
C ALA A 201 18.96 -7.84 -20.00
N ALA A 202 20.07 -7.10 -20.09
CA ALA A 202 21.03 -7.22 -21.18
C ALA A 202 21.64 -8.61 -21.28
N ARG A 203 22.12 -9.16 -20.15
CA ARG A 203 22.72 -10.52 -20.09
C ARG A 203 21.73 -11.62 -20.49
N LEU A 204 20.44 -11.45 -20.20
CA LEU A 204 19.38 -12.39 -20.56
C LEU A 204 18.80 -12.16 -21.95
N GLY A 205 19.34 -11.23 -22.74
CA GLY A 205 18.91 -10.96 -24.12
C GLY A 205 17.54 -10.30 -24.25
N VAL A 206 17.05 -9.63 -23.18
CA VAL A 206 15.75 -8.91 -23.17
C VAL A 206 15.89 -7.41 -22.88
N GLY A 207 17.11 -6.88 -22.95
CA GLY A 207 17.38 -5.49 -22.60
C GLY A 207 16.63 -4.48 -23.46
N ASP A 208 16.41 -4.77 -24.73
CA ASP A 208 15.63 -3.97 -25.70
C ASP A 208 14.11 -4.00 -25.43
N ARG A 209 13.63 -4.93 -24.63
CA ARG A 209 12.21 -5.14 -24.30
C ARG A 209 11.85 -4.90 -22.82
N VAL A 210 12.80 -4.40 -22.02
CA VAL A 210 12.58 -3.99 -20.64
C VAL A 210 12.84 -2.49 -20.52
N ASP A 211 11.76 -1.71 -20.48
CA ASP A 211 11.80 -0.26 -20.38
C ASP A 211 11.95 0.17 -18.92
N PHE A 212 13.02 0.87 -18.61
CA PHE A 212 13.23 1.53 -17.31
C PHE A 212 12.75 2.97 -17.43
N VAL A 213 11.46 3.19 -17.17
CA VAL A 213 10.76 4.46 -17.44
C VAL A 213 11.19 5.57 -16.47
N GLY A 214 11.65 5.19 -15.28
CA GLY A 214 11.90 6.17 -14.23
C GLY A 214 10.62 6.63 -13.52
N PHE A 215 10.69 7.79 -12.88
CA PHE A 215 9.50 8.44 -12.31
C PHE A 215 8.66 9.05 -13.43
N THR A 216 7.35 8.91 -13.34
CA THR A 216 6.39 9.51 -14.29
C THR A 216 5.23 10.16 -13.55
N ASP A 217 4.80 11.31 -14.04
CA ASP A 217 3.57 11.98 -13.60
C ASP A 217 2.34 11.45 -14.32
N ASP A 218 2.51 10.82 -15.51
CA ASP A 218 1.45 10.18 -16.29
C ASP A 218 1.26 8.70 -15.93
N LEU A 219 0.99 8.43 -14.66
CA LEU A 219 0.70 7.08 -14.21
C LEU A 219 -0.63 6.56 -14.77
N ALA A 220 -1.58 7.43 -15.05
CA ALA A 220 -2.85 7.09 -15.68
C ALA A 220 -2.64 6.55 -17.10
N GLY A 221 -1.83 7.22 -17.92
CA GLY A 221 -1.47 6.75 -19.25
C GLY A 221 -0.70 5.43 -19.24
N GLU A 222 0.13 5.20 -18.23
CA GLU A 222 0.83 3.92 -18.07
C GLU A 222 -0.14 2.76 -17.76
N TYR A 223 -1.12 2.95 -16.87
CA TYR A 223 -2.18 1.97 -16.65
C TYR A 223 -3.05 1.78 -17.91
N ALA A 224 -3.44 2.87 -18.57
CA ALA A 224 -4.29 2.80 -19.76
C ALA A 224 -3.65 2.04 -20.93
N ARG A 225 -2.33 2.02 -21.07
CA ARG A 225 -1.66 1.23 -22.11
C ARG A 225 -1.45 -0.24 -21.74
N ALA A 226 -1.28 -0.56 -20.47
CA ALA A 226 -0.89 -1.89 -20.03
C ALA A 226 -1.93 -2.96 -20.38
N ALA A 227 -1.49 -4.20 -20.62
CA ALA A 227 -2.37 -5.37 -20.71
C ALA A 227 -2.65 -5.98 -19.33
N PHE A 228 -1.68 -5.96 -18.44
CA PHE A 228 -1.80 -6.42 -17.07
C PHE A 228 -0.62 -5.88 -16.23
N VAL A 229 -0.72 -6.01 -14.90
CA VAL A 229 0.36 -5.65 -13.99
C VAL A 229 1.08 -6.89 -13.46
N ALA A 230 2.40 -6.79 -13.30
CA ALA A 230 3.21 -7.78 -12.59
C ALA A 230 3.64 -7.19 -11.25
N PHE A 231 3.42 -7.91 -10.15
CA PHE A 231 3.66 -7.42 -8.81
C PHE A 231 4.58 -8.35 -7.99
N PRO A 232 5.91 -8.32 -8.24
CA PRO A 232 6.88 -9.21 -7.62
C PRO A 232 7.38 -8.74 -6.25
N SER A 233 6.78 -7.71 -5.63
CA SER A 233 7.19 -7.16 -4.33
C SER A 233 7.19 -8.22 -3.23
N THR A 234 8.18 -8.15 -2.34
CA THR A 234 8.32 -9.08 -1.18
C THR A 234 7.88 -8.45 0.14
N LEU A 235 7.64 -7.15 0.18
CA LEU A 235 7.15 -6.43 1.34
C LEU A 235 6.38 -5.19 0.90
N GLU A 236 5.15 -5.08 1.36
CA GLU A 236 4.28 -3.91 1.19
C GLU A 236 3.56 -3.58 2.49
N GLY A 237 3.04 -2.37 2.60
CA GLY A 237 2.02 -2.07 3.60
C GLY A 237 0.66 -2.52 3.10
N PHE A 238 0.21 -1.89 2.01
CA PHE A 238 -0.97 -2.26 1.24
C PHE A 238 -0.73 -1.76 -0.20
N PRO A 239 -0.78 -2.64 -1.19
CA PRO A 239 -0.32 -2.30 -2.53
C PRO A 239 -1.34 -1.48 -3.31
N LEU A 240 -1.35 -0.15 -3.11
CA LEU A 240 -2.23 0.79 -3.84
C LEU A 240 -2.15 0.60 -5.35
N ALA A 241 -0.98 0.22 -5.87
CA ALA A 241 -0.78 -0.05 -7.28
C ALA A 241 -1.67 -1.18 -7.83
N LEU A 242 -2.04 -2.16 -7.00
CA LEU A 242 -2.99 -3.21 -7.39
C LEU A 242 -4.44 -2.69 -7.41
N LEU A 243 -4.81 -1.80 -6.49
CA LEU A 243 -6.12 -1.14 -6.51
C LEU A 243 -6.25 -0.20 -7.72
N GLU A 244 -5.19 0.57 -7.99
CA GLU A 244 -5.12 1.45 -9.16
C GLU A 244 -5.24 0.62 -10.46
N ALA A 245 -4.51 -0.47 -10.59
CA ALA A 245 -4.59 -1.38 -11.73
C ALA A 245 -6.01 -1.98 -11.91
N ALA A 246 -6.62 -2.42 -10.81
CA ALA A 246 -8.00 -2.93 -10.83
C ALA A 246 -9.00 -1.86 -11.33
N GLY A 247 -8.80 -0.58 -11.00
CA GLY A 247 -9.59 0.53 -11.53
C GLY A 247 -9.55 0.64 -13.06
N TYR A 248 -8.49 0.15 -13.70
CA TYR A 248 -8.32 0.05 -15.18
C TYR A 248 -8.71 -1.33 -15.73
N ALA A 249 -9.37 -2.18 -14.95
CA ALA A 249 -9.64 -3.57 -15.29
C ALA A 249 -8.39 -4.36 -15.69
N LEU A 250 -7.25 -4.07 -15.08
CA LEU A 250 -6.01 -4.80 -15.31
C LEU A 250 -5.89 -5.93 -14.28
N PRO A 251 -5.81 -7.19 -14.71
CA PRO A 251 -5.48 -8.28 -13.80
C PRO A 251 -4.01 -8.19 -13.37
N ALA A 252 -3.67 -8.84 -12.27
CA ALA A 252 -2.31 -8.86 -11.75
C ALA A 252 -1.72 -10.28 -11.75
N VAL A 253 -0.40 -10.38 -11.96
CA VAL A 253 0.40 -11.53 -11.51
C VAL A 253 1.13 -11.10 -10.25
N ALA A 254 0.78 -11.69 -9.12
CA ALA A 254 1.43 -11.44 -7.83
C ALA A 254 1.90 -12.77 -7.22
N HIS A 255 2.77 -12.74 -6.21
CA HIS A 255 3.17 -13.97 -5.54
C HIS A 255 2.57 -14.08 -4.14
N ASP A 256 2.44 -15.32 -3.66
CA ASP A 256 1.76 -15.73 -2.44
C ASP A 256 2.46 -15.31 -1.14
N ALA A 257 3.76 -15.02 -1.20
CA ALA A 257 4.55 -14.67 -0.01
C ALA A 257 4.31 -13.23 0.51
N LEU A 258 3.44 -12.45 -0.16
CA LEU A 258 3.15 -11.07 0.24
C LEU A 258 1.80 -11.00 0.98
N PRO A 259 1.80 -10.75 2.31
CA PRO A 259 0.57 -10.53 3.06
C PRO A 259 -0.28 -9.40 2.46
N GLY A 260 -1.61 -9.55 2.52
CA GLY A 260 -2.56 -8.58 1.97
C GLY A 260 -2.77 -8.67 0.45
N VAL A 261 -1.96 -9.44 -0.30
CA VAL A 261 -2.23 -9.68 -1.72
C VAL A 261 -3.54 -10.43 -1.89
N ALA A 262 -3.78 -11.48 -1.10
CA ALA A 262 -4.99 -12.28 -1.16
C ALA A 262 -6.28 -11.49 -0.86
N ASP A 263 -6.17 -10.37 -0.15
CA ASP A 263 -7.30 -9.46 0.08
C ASP A 263 -7.70 -8.72 -1.22
N ILE A 264 -6.74 -8.41 -2.10
CA ILE A 264 -6.95 -7.66 -3.33
C ILE A 264 -7.04 -8.58 -4.54
N VAL A 265 -6.07 -9.50 -4.70
CA VAL A 265 -5.95 -10.42 -5.83
C VAL A 265 -6.33 -11.82 -5.38
N ARG A 266 -7.42 -12.36 -5.93
CA ARG A 266 -7.83 -13.75 -5.75
C ARG A 266 -7.37 -14.57 -6.95
N ASP A 267 -6.67 -15.67 -6.66
CA ASP A 267 -6.13 -16.54 -7.70
C ASP A 267 -7.24 -17.12 -8.59
N GLY A 268 -7.09 -16.98 -9.91
CA GLY A 268 -8.04 -17.41 -10.91
C GLY A 268 -9.35 -16.62 -10.98
N GLU A 269 -9.60 -15.70 -10.01
CA GLU A 269 -10.81 -14.88 -10.00
C GLU A 269 -10.54 -13.44 -10.46
N THR A 270 -9.54 -12.76 -9.88
CA THR A 270 -9.25 -11.35 -10.16
C THR A 270 -7.80 -11.11 -10.58
N GLY A 271 -7.03 -12.17 -10.71
CA GLY A 271 -5.63 -12.19 -11.11
C GLY A 271 -5.05 -13.57 -10.93
N LEU A 272 -3.73 -13.67 -10.95
CA LEU A 272 -3.00 -14.89 -10.71
C LEU A 272 -2.08 -14.70 -9.50
N VAL A 273 -2.18 -15.58 -8.52
CA VAL A 273 -1.28 -15.65 -7.35
C VAL A 273 -0.40 -16.87 -7.53
N VAL A 274 0.90 -16.66 -7.66
CA VAL A 274 1.87 -17.71 -7.99
C VAL A 274 2.93 -17.83 -6.88
N ALA A 275 3.64 -18.96 -6.82
CA ALA A 275 4.77 -19.11 -5.92
C ALA A 275 5.85 -18.04 -6.20
N ALA A 276 6.58 -17.64 -5.15
CA ALA A 276 7.59 -16.59 -5.20
C ALA A 276 8.91 -17.06 -5.86
N ASP A 277 8.82 -17.86 -6.91
CA ASP A 277 9.94 -18.36 -7.70
C ASP A 277 9.85 -17.96 -9.18
N GLU A 278 10.97 -18.06 -9.87
CA GLU A 278 11.11 -17.62 -11.25
C GLU A 278 10.24 -18.40 -12.24
N ARG A 279 10.10 -19.73 -12.02
CA ARG A 279 9.36 -20.61 -12.93
C ARG A 279 7.84 -20.37 -12.82
N ALA A 280 7.34 -20.35 -11.59
CA ALA A 280 5.94 -20.09 -11.32
C ALA A 280 5.52 -18.68 -11.80
N TYR A 281 6.40 -17.68 -11.57
CA TYR A 281 6.15 -16.31 -12.01
C TYR A 281 6.16 -16.20 -13.55
N ALA A 282 7.09 -16.88 -14.24
CA ALA A 282 7.14 -16.95 -15.71
C ALA A 282 5.87 -17.60 -16.27
N GLU A 283 5.37 -18.66 -15.65
CA GLU A 283 4.11 -19.30 -16.07
C GLU A 283 2.91 -18.37 -15.90
N GLY A 284 2.84 -17.64 -14.80
CA GLY A 284 1.81 -16.60 -14.60
C GLY A 284 1.84 -15.53 -15.70
N LEU A 285 3.04 -15.02 -16.03
CA LEU A 285 3.20 -14.10 -17.15
C LEU A 285 2.75 -14.72 -18.47
N ARG A 286 3.20 -15.94 -18.79
CA ARG A 286 2.85 -16.66 -20.01
C ARG A 286 1.34 -16.79 -20.17
N ARG A 287 0.62 -17.19 -19.13
CA ARG A 287 -0.85 -17.34 -19.14
C ARG A 287 -1.54 -16.02 -19.51
N LEU A 288 -1.16 -14.91 -18.86
CA LEU A 288 -1.76 -13.62 -19.17
C LEU A 288 -1.28 -13.05 -20.53
N MET A 289 -0.08 -13.35 -20.97
CA MET A 289 0.41 -12.90 -22.28
C MET A 289 -0.30 -13.62 -23.44
N SER A 290 -0.61 -14.91 -23.28
CA SER A 290 -1.20 -15.75 -24.33
C SER A 290 -2.72 -15.62 -24.47
N ASP A 291 -3.44 -15.18 -23.43
CA ASP A 291 -4.92 -15.24 -23.39
C ASP A 291 -5.54 -13.86 -23.10
N ALA A 292 -5.96 -13.18 -24.15
CA ALA A 292 -6.63 -11.87 -24.05
C ALA A 292 -8.01 -11.95 -23.39
N ARG A 293 -8.74 -13.08 -23.56
CA ARG A 293 -10.03 -13.28 -22.91
C ARG A 293 -9.86 -13.43 -21.40
N LEU A 294 -8.91 -14.27 -20.98
CA LEU A 294 -8.58 -14.44 -19.57
C LEU A 294 -8.22 -13.08 -18.91
N ARG A 295 -7.41 -12.25 -19.60
CA ARG A 295 -7.07 -10.91 -19.10
C ARG A 295 -8.31 -10.06 -18.87
N ARG A 296 -9.23 -10.00 -19.84
CA ARG A 296 -10.48 -9.23 -19.71
C ARG A 296 -11.32 -9.76 -18.55
N ASP A 297 -11.57 -11.07 -18.51
CA ASP A 297 -12.44 -11.70 -17.53
C ASP A 297 -11.92 -11.50 -16.09
N LEU A 298 -10.61 -11.65 -15.88
CA LEU A 298 -9.96 -11.40 -14.60
C LEU A 298 -9.97 -9.90 -14.23
N GLY A 299 -9.69 -9.04 -15.21
CA GLY A 299 -9.63 -7.59 -15.02
C GLY A 299 -10.98 -6.98 -14.64
N GLU A 300 -12.07 -7.39 -15.31
CA GLU A 300 -13.42 -6.94 -14.97
C GLU A 300 -13.82 -7.38 -13.55
N ARG A 301 -13.51 -8.62 -13.18
CA ARG A 301 -13.75 -9.09 -11.81
C ARG A 301 -12.89 -8.36 -10.79
N ALA A 302 -11.64 -8.01 -11.14
CA ALA A 302 -10.77 -7.19 -10.28
C ALA A 302 -11.35 -5.80 -10.06
N ARG A 303 -11.86 -5.15 -11.11
CA ARG A 303 -12.54 -3.85 -11.03
C ARG A 303 -13.77 -3.91 -10.12
N ALA A 304 -14.65 -4.88 -10.38
CA ALA A 304 -15.88 -5.05 -9.58
C ALA A 304 -15.55 -5.29 -8.10
N ARG A 305 -14.60 -6.18 -7.81
CA ARG A 305 -14.16 -6.46 -6.44
C ARG A 305 -13.55 -5.22 -5.77
N CYS A 306 -12.67 -4.51 -6.49
CA CYS A 306 -12.04 -3.30 -5.96
C CYS A 306 -13.10 -2.25 -5.60
N ALA A 307 -14.06 -1.98 -6.48
CA ALA A 307 -15.16 -1.06 -6.22
C ALA A 307 -16.01 -1.49 -5.01
N ALA A 308 -16.34 -2.78 -4.90
CA ALA A 308 -17.17 -3.31 -3.83
C ALA A 308 -16.50 -3.30 -2.45
N HIS A 309 -15.17 -3.49 -2.37
CA HIS A 309 -14.47 -3.68 -1.09
C HIS A 309 -13.52 -2.54 -0.72
N TYR A 310 -13.01 -1.80 -1.71
CA TYR A 310 -11.97 -0.77 -1.55
C TYR A 310 -12.37 0.57 -2.20
N GLY A 311 -13.66 0.73 -2.53
CA GLY A 311 -14.21 2.03 -2.94
C GLY A 311 -14.04 3.06 -1.83
N GLN A 312 -13.76 4.32 -2.22
CA GLN A 312 -13.47 5.39 -1.28
C GLN A 312 -14.58 5.56 -0.24
N GLU A 313 -15.84 5.62 -0.68
CA GLU A 313 -16.98 5.83 0.22
C GLU A 313 -17.05 4.77 1.31
N ARG A 314 -16.97 3.49 0.91
CA ARG A 314 -17.00 2.37 1.85
C ARG A 314 -15.86 2.41 2.88
N ILE A 315 -14.66 2.75 2.45
CA ILE A 315 -13.50 2.84 3.36
C ILE A 315 -13.66 4.02 4.32
N LEU A 316 -14.20 5.14 3.83
CA LEU A 316 -14.49 6.30 4.67
C LEU A 316 -15.61 6.03 5.67
N ASP A 317 -16.66 5.28 5.29
CA ASP A 317 -17.72 4.85 6.22
C ASP A 317 -17.13 4.04 7.37
N GLN A 318 -16.24 3.08 7.08
CA GLN A 318 -15.55 2.29 8.12
C GLN A 318 -14.70 3.17 9.07
N TRP A 319 -14.06 4.20 8.53
CA TRP A 319 -13.31 5.14 9.33
C TRP A 319 -14.23 5.99 10.21
N GLU A 320 -15.32 6.53 9.66
CA GLU A 320 -16.29 7.32 10.41
C GLU A 320 -16.95 6.51 11.53
N ASP A 321 -17.31 5.25 11.26
CA ASP A 321 -17.83 4.32 12.27
C ASP A 321 -16.83 4.10 13.42
N LEU A 322 -15.54 3.88 13.09
CA LEU A 322 -14.50 3.76 14.10
C LEU A 322 -14.36 5.03 14.94
N LEU A 323 -14.21 6.19 14.27
CA LEU A 323 -13.98 7.48 14.93
C LEU A 323 -15.18 7.88 15.82
N ALA A 324 -16.40 7.76 15.28
CA ALA A 324 -17.61 8.04 16.02
C ALA A 324 -17.83 7.09 17.19
N GLY A 325 -17.51 5.80 17.02
CA GLY A 325 -17.58 4.80 18.06
C GLY A 325 -16.62 5.07 19.23
N LEU A 326 -15.42 5.64 18.94
CA LEU A 326 -14.47 6.06 19.96
C LEU A 326 -14.97 7.26 20.76
N VAL A 327 -15.52 8.26 20.08
CA VAL A 327 -16.03 9.49 20.72
C VAL A 327 -17.26 9.17 21.59
N ARG A 328 -18.22 8.39 21.09
CA ARG A 328 -19.42 7.98 21.85
C ARG A 328 -19.12 7.09 23.06
N GLY A 329 -18.20 6.13 22.92
CA GLY A 329 -17.82 5.22 24.02
C GLY A 329 -17.04 5.90 25.16
N GLY A 330 -16.63 7.14 25.01
CA GLY A 330 -16.03 7.96 26.08
C GLY A 330 -17.03 8.77 26.91
N SER A 331 -18.34 8.75 26.54
CA SER A 331 -19.40 9.49 27.24
C SER A 331 -20.21 8.66 28.24
N ALA A 332 -19.76 7.41 28.52
CA ALA A 332 -20.44 6.46 29.41
C ALA A 332 -19.52 5.97 30.53
N GLU A 333 -18.85 6.91 31.24
CA GLU A 333 -18.27 6.71 32.58
C GLU A 333 -18.51 7.94 33.45
#